data_ab17537cd0fdd56ce8308d6b07a188b3
#
_entry.id   ab17537cd0fdd56ce8308d6b07a188b3
#
_cell.length_a   1.000
_cell.length_b   1.000
_cell.length_c   1.000
_cell.angle_alpha   90.00
_cell.angle_beta   90.00
_cell.angle_gamma   90.00
#
_symmetry.space_group_name_H-M   'P 1'
#
loop_
_entity.id
_entity.type
_entity.pdbx_description
1 polymer ?
#
loop_
_entity_poly.entity_id
_entity_poly.type
_entity_poly.pdbx_seq_one_letter_code
_entity_poly.pdbx_strand_id
1 'polypeptide(L)'
;MLQDATCLDLFAGSGVLGMEAASIGAGHVVLVEQHAETAKHLAQSIDTLNLGNICTLKAADARSFLERCEAPFDVIFVDPPFADTGLLEAAVNSICEGGLLGQWLYLEFDQQQEAAVNALLLKHGLSLAKSTKAGATRSWLIQTAEQSKF
;
A
#
# COMPACT_ATOMS: atom_id res chain seq x y z
N MET A 1 -3.46 -12.73 -9.05
CA MET A 1 -3.51 -11.28 -8.74
C MET A 1 -2.14 -10.64 -8.64
N LEU A 2 -1.20 -11.28 -7.94
CA LEU A 2 0.14 -10.71 -7.73
C LEU A 2 1.20 -11.16 -8.73
N GLN A 3 0.91 -12.13 -9.58
CA GLN A 3 1.90 -12.66 -10.51
C GLN A 3 2.41 -11.54 -11.44
N ASP A 4 3.72 -11.30 -11.40
CA ASP A 4 4.41 -10.28 -12.18
C ASP A 4 3.93 -8.84 -11.91
N ALA A 5 3.14 -8.62 -10.85
CA ALA A 5 2.60 -7.30 -10.53
C ALA A 5 3.67 -6.35 -9.98
N THR A 6 3.48 -5.06 -10.24
CA THR A 6 4.26 -4.01 -9.56
C THR A 6 3.49 -3.60 -8.30
N CYS A 7 4.16 -3.67 -7.17
CA CYS A 7 3.54 -3.41 -5.87
C CYS A 7 4.24 -2.28 -5.14
N LEU A 8 3.46 -1.51 -4.38
CA LEU A 8 3.98 -0.46 -3.50
C LEU A 8 3.50 -0.73 -2.08
N ASP A 9 4.43 -0.84 -1.15
CA ASP A 9 4.13 -0.91 0.29
C ASP A 9 4.51 0.45 0.88
N LEU A 10 3.52 1.32 1.01
CA LEU A 10 3.74 2.75 1.30
C LEU A 10 4.16 3.04 2.74
N PHE A 11 3.83 2.16 3.67
CA PHE A 11 4.21 2.26 5.08
C PHE A 11 4.78 0.91 5.50
N ALA A 12 5.96 0.60 4.99
CA ALA A 12 6.46 -0.78 5.02
C ALA A 12 6.73 -1.34 6.42
N GLY A 13 7.23 -0.53 7.34
CA GLY A 13 7.55 -1.02 8.67
C GLY A 13 8.51 -2.20 8.62
N SER A 14 8.09 -3.35 9.16
CA SER A 14 8.89 -4.57 9.12
C SER A 14 8.95 -5.20 7.72
N GLY A 15 8.11 -4.75 6.79
CA GLY A 15 8.11 -5.20 5.42
C GLY A 15 7.30 -6.48 5.15
N VAL A 16 6.48 -6.91 6.12
CA VAL A 16 5.73 -8.17 6.00
C VAL A 16 4.87 -8.21 4.74
N LEU A 17 4.06 -7.18 4.50
CA LEU A 17 3.17 -7.16 3.34
C LEU A 17 3.93 -7.18 2.01
N GLY A 18 4.91 -6.29 1.87
CA GLY A 18 5.69 -6.19 0.65
C GLY A 18 6.52 -7.43 0.37
N MET A 19 7.16 -7.98 1.40
CA MET A 19 7.99 -9.17 1.21
C MET A 19 7.14 -10.41 0.95
N GLU A 20 5.93 -10.51 1.52
CA GLU A 20 5.01 -11.60 1.17
C GLU A 20 4.59 -11.50 -0.29
N ALA A 21 4.28 -10.29 -0.77
CA ALA A 21 3.95 -10.09 -2.17
C ALA A 21 5.08 -10.57 -3.08
N ALA A 22 6.32 -10.25 -2.73
CA ALA A 22 7.49 -10.68 -3.48
C ALA A 22 7.60 -12.21 -3.50
N SER A 23 7.35 -12.86 -2.35
CA SER A 23 7.51 -14.32 -2.24
C SER A 23 6.42 -15.09 -3.00
N ILE A 24 5.28 -14.48 -3.29
CA ILE A 24 4.19 -15.17 -3.99
C ILE A 24 4.04 -14.72 -5.45
N GLY A 25 5.05 -14.07 -6.00
CA GLY A 25 5.11 -13.86 -7.44
C GLY A 25 5.11 -12.44 -7.95
N ALA A 26 5.11 -11.41 -7.09
CA ALA A 26 5.21 -10.04 -7.57
C ALA A 26 6.47 -9.85 -8.40
N GLY A 27 6.37 -9.07 -9.47
CA GLY A 27 7.51 -8.82 -10.34
C GLY A 27 8.45 -7.78 -9.76
N HIS A 28 7.90 -6.78 -9.08
CA HIS A 28 8.68 -5.74 -8.43
C HIS A 28 7.90 -5.16 -7.27
N VAL A 29 8.58 -4.94 -6.13
CA VAL A 29 7.96 -4.37 -4.93
C VAL A 29 8.81 -3.20 -4.45
N VAL A 30 8.18 -2.03 -4.32
CA VAL A 30 8.81 -0.87 -3.70
C VAL A 30 8.30 -0.76 -2.27
N LEU A 31 9.22 -0.69 -1.31
CA LEU A 31 8.88 -0.54 0.10
C LEU A 31 9.35 0.82 0.58
N VAL A 32 8.43 1.62 1.13
CA VAL A 32 8.72 2.97 1.61
C VAL A 32 8.70 2.96 3.13
N GLU A 33 9.77 3.43 3.75
CA GLU A 33 9.90 3.51 5.20
C GLU A 33 10.71 4.74 5.58
N GLN A 34 10.14 5.62 6.44
CA GLN A 34 10.78 6.87 6.79
C GLN A 34 11.72 6.79 8.00
N HIS A 35 11.50 5.82 8.90
CA HIS A 35 12.33 5.68 10.10
C HIS A 35 13.63 4.97 9.78
N ALA A 36 14.76 5.64 10.00
CA ALA A 36 16.08 5.15 9.62
C ALA A 36 16.41 3.78 10.20
N GLU A 37 16.12 3.54 11.48
CA GLU A 37 16.38 2.26 12.14
C GLU A 37 15.52 1.15 11.53
N THR A 38 14.24 1.42 11.32
CA THR A 38 13.32 0.45 10.73
C THR A 38 13.73 0.13 9.30
N ALA A 39 14.10 1.15 8.52
CA ALA A 39 14.57 0.97 7.15
C ALA A 39 15.84 0.11 7.09
N LYS A 40 16.74 0.29 8.04
CA LYS A 40 17.95 -0.51 8.13
C LYS A 40 17.65 -1.99 8.37
N HIS A 41 16.75 -2.27 9.31
CA HIS A 41 16.32 -3.64 9.60
C HIS A 41 15.61 -4.26 8.38
N LEU A 42 14.81 -3.48 7.69
CA LEU A 42 14.10 -3.93 6.49
C LEU A 42 15.10 -4.28 5.37
N ALA A 43 16.12 -3.46 5.17
CA ALA A 43 17.17 -3.73 4.19
C ALA A 43 17.87 -5.05 4.50
N GLN A 44 18.14 -5.32 5.78
CA GLN A 44 18.75 -6.57 6.21
C GLN A 44 17.84 -7.77 5.92
N SER A 45 16.54 -7.62 6.16
CA SER A 45 15.57 -8.68 5.89
C SER A 45 15.48 -9.00 4.40
N ILE A 46 15.46 -7.99 3.56
CA ILE A 46 15.44 -8.16 2.10
C ILE A 46 16.68 -8.94 1.65
N ASP A 47 17.83 -8.58 2.18
CA ASP A 47 19.08 -9.24 1.83
C ASP A 47 19.11 -10.69 2.33
N THR A 48 18.71 -10.92 3.58
CA THR A 48 18.69 -12.25 4.19
C THR A 48 17.78 -13.21 3.43
N LEU A 49 16.65 -12.70 2.92
CA LEU A 49 15.68 -13.52 2.19
C LEU A 49 15.96 -13.57 0.68
N ASN A 50 17.07 -13.00 0.24
CA ASN A 50 17.45 -12.96 -1.18
C ASN A 50 16.40 -12.34 -2.08
N LEU A 51 15.75 -11.27 -1.62
CA LEU A 51 14.70 -10.58 -2.36
C LEU A 51 15.17 -9.28 -3.02
N GLY A 52 16.48 -9.02 -3.03
CA GLY A 52 17.05 -7.79 -3.57
C GLY A 52 16.78 -7.56 -5.06
N ASN A 53 16.52 -8.62 -5.81
CA ASN A 53 16.18 -8.49 -7.23
C ASN A 53 14.75 -8.03 -7.47
N ILE A 54 13.87 -8.21 -6.47
CA ILE A 54 12.43 -7.90 -6.58
C ILE A 54 12.08 -6.68 -5.75
N CYS A 55 12.65 -6.56 -4.56
CA CYS A 55 12.32 -5.52 -3.60
C CYS A 55 13.29 -4.36 -3.66
N THR A 56 12.75 -3.14 -3.73
CA THR A 56 13.52 -1.89 -3.64
C THR A 56 13.04 -1.11 -2.43
N LEU A 57 13.96 -0.79 -1.53
CA LEU A 57 13.65 0.00 -0.35
C LEU A 57 13.90 1.49 -0.63
N LYS A 58 12.92 2.33 -0.28
CA LYS A 58 13.05 3.78 -0.33
C LYS A 58 12.95 4.32 1.10
N ALA A 59 14.06 4.83 1.62
CA ALA A 59 14.09 5.46 2.94
C ALA A 59 13.56 6.89 2.77
N ALA A 60 12.25 7.04 2.84
CA ALA A 60 11.59 8.30 2.54
C ALA A 60 10.25 8.39 3.28
N ASP A 61 9.75 9.61 3.40
CA ASP A 61 8.41 9.89 3.86
C ASP A 61 7.41 9.53 2.75
N ALA A 62 6.27 8.94 3.13
CA ALA A 62 5.26 8.49 2.17
C ALA A 62 4.78 9.61 1.25
N ARG A 63 4.50 10.79 1.80
CA ARG A 63 4.03 11.93 1.02
C ARG A 63 5.06 12.34 -0.04
N SER A 64 6.31 12.48 0.37
CA SER A 64 7.39 12.87 -0.54
C SER A 64 7.59 11.85 -1.64
N PHE A 65 7.48 10.57 -1.29
CA PHE A 65 7.57 9.50 -2.28
C PHE A 65 6.47 9.62 -3.33
N LEU A 66 5.22 9.79 -2.88
CA LEU A 66 4.08 9.87 -3.79
C LEU A 66 4.16 11.09 -4.71
N GLU A 67 4.64 12.22 -4.20
CA GLU A 67 4.80 13.45 -4.99
C GLU A 67 5.78 13.27 -6.14
N ARG A 68 6.77 12.39 -5.98
CA ARG A 68 7.82 12.15 -6.99
C ARG A 68 7.53 10.95 -7.87
N CYS A 69 6.47 10.22 -7.57
CA CYS A 69 6.15 8.99 -8.28
C CYS A 69 5.50 9.33 -9.62
N GLU A 70 6.01 8.76 -10.70
CA GLU A 70 5.54 9.06 -12.06
C GLU A 70 4.83 7.91 -12.74
N ALA A 71 4.93 6.70 -12.18
CA ALA A 71 4.33 5.52 -12.78
C ALA A 71 3.37 4.83 -11.81
N PRO A 72 2.26 4.28 -12.30
CA PRO A 72 1.32 3.59 -11.43
C PRO A 72 1.85 2.25 -10.96
N PHE A 73 1.24 1.75 -9.89
CA PHE A 73 1.49 0.41 -9.36
C PHE A 73 0.22 -0.43 -9.52
N ASP A 74 0.38 -1.69 -9.84
CA ASP A 74 -0.77 -2.61 -9.95
C ASP A 74 -1.46 -2.80 -8.61
N VAL A 75 -0.67 -2.89 -7.54
CA VAL A 75 -1.17 -3.10 -6.18
C VAL A 75 -0.48 -2.14 -5.22
N ILE A 76 -1.27 -1.44 -4.40
CA ILE A 76 -0.73 -0.54 -3.38
C ILE A 76 -1.26 -0.95 -2.02
N PHE A 77 -0.35 -1.14 -1.06
CA PHE A 77 -0.67 -1.44 0.34
C PHE A 77 -0.55 -0.16 1.15
N VAL A 78 -1.61 0.21 1.87
CA VAL A 78 -1.62 1.39 2.73
C VAL A 78 -2.03 0.96 4.14
N ASP A 79 -1.04 0.86 5.02
CA ASP A 79 -1.21 0.43 6.41
C ASP A 79 -0.47 1.43 7.32
N PRO A 80 -0.97 2.67 7.45
CA PRO A 80 -0.29 3.70 8.23
C PRO A 80 -0.46 3.47 9.73
N PRO A 81 0.37 4.14 10.57
CA PRO A 81 0.19 4.07 12.02
C PRO A 81 -1.21 4.57 12.41
N PHE A 82 -1.93 3.81 13.23
CA PHE A 82 -3.29 4.16 13.63
C PHE A 82 -3.37 5.47 14.42
N ALA A 83 -2.29 5.89 15.05
CA ALA A 83 -2.25 7.11 15.82
C ALA A 83 -2.46 8.36 14.97
N ASP A 84 -2.14 8.29 13.67
CA ASP A 84 -2.29 9.43 12.76
C ASP A 84 -3.50 9.19 11.84
N THR A 85 -4.66 9.69 12.26
CA THR A 85 -5.92 9.44 11.54
C THR A 85 -6.02 10.18 10.21
N GLY A 86 -5.27 11.25 10.02
CA GLY A 86 -5.27 12.00 8.76
C GLY A 86 -4.39 11.40 7.69
N LEU A 87 -3.46 10.54 8.08
CA LEU A 87 -2.45 10.00 7.18
C LEU A 87 -3.03 9.05 6.13
N LEU A 88 -3.97 8.20 6.52
CA LEU A 88 -4.65 7.28 5.61
C LEU A 88 -5.39 8.05 4.53
N GLU A 89 -6.19 9.03 4.93
CA GLU A 89 -6.97 9.83 3.99
C GLU A 89 -6.09 10.60 3.02
N ALA A 90 -5.04 11.25 3.54
CA ALA A 90 -4.09 11.98 2.71
C ALA A 90 -3.40 11.05 1.69
N ALA A 91 -3.00 9.86 2.12
CA ALA A 91 -2.35 8.90 1.24
C ALA A 91 -3.27 8.43 0.12
N VAL A 92 -4.51 8.06 0.44
CA VAL A 92 -5.48 7.59 -0.56
C VAL A 92 -5.79 8.70 -1.56
N ASN A 93 -6.00 9.93 -1.09
CA ASN A 93 -6.25 11.06 -1.98
C ASN A 93 -5.07 11.28 -2.93
N SER A 94 -3.84 11.28 -2.43
CA SER A 94 -2.65 11.47 -3.26
C SER A 94 -2.48 10.37 -4.30
N ILE A 95 -2.72 9.12 -3.91
CA ILE A 95 -2.63 7.97 -4.81
C ILE A 95 -3.63 8.13 -5.96
N CYS A 96 -4.88 8.42 -5.63
CA CYS A 96 -5.94 8.50 -6.63
C CYS A 96 -5.79 9.74 -7.52
N GLU A 97 -5.50 10.89 -6.93
CA GLU A 97 -5.35 12.14 -7.68
C GLU A 97 -4.11 12.12 -8.57
N GLY A 98 -3.09 11.39 -8.16
CA GLY A 98 -1.87 11.22 -8.95
C GLY A 98 -1.95 10.15 -10.04
N GLY A 99 -3.06 9.43 -10.13
CA GLY A 99 -3.21 8.35 -11.10
C GLY A 99 -2.29 7.17 -10.84
N LEU A 100 -1.93 6.92 -9.58
CA LEU A 100 -0.92 5.91 -9.23
C LEU A 100 -1.52 4.52 -8.99
N LEU A 101 -2.83 4.40 -8.86
CA LEU A 101 -3.48 3.12 -8.60
C LEU A 101 -3.86 2.43 -9.90
N GLY A 102 -3.19 1.30 -10.19
CA GLY A 102 -3.47 0.53 -11.39
C GLY A 102 -4.67 -0.39 -11.23
N GLN A 103 -4.70 -1.20 -10.19
CA GLN A 103 -5.72 -2.24 -10.08
C GLN A 103 -6.27 -2.42 -8.67
N TRP A 104 -5.41 -2.66 -7.68
CA TRP A 104 -5.83 -3.03 -6.33
C TRP A 104 -5.24 -2.11 -5.28
N LEU A 105 -6.09 -1.74 -4.31
CA LEU A 105 -5.68 -0.98 -3.13
C LEU A 105 -6.04 -1.78 -1.89
N TYR A 106 -5.04 -2.06 -1.06
CA TYR A 106 -5.24 -2.76 0.22
C TYR A 106 -5.08 -1.74 1.34
N LEU A 107 -6.10 -1.60 2.19
CA LEU A 107 -6.08 -0.68 3.33
C LEU A 107 -6.23 -1.44 4.64
N GLU A 108 -5.44 -1.06 5.64
CA GLU A 108 -5.67 -1.47 7.02
C GLU A 108 -5.94 -0.21 7.84
N PHE A 109 -6.97 -0.26 8.67
CA PHE A 109 -7.38 0.91 9.46
C PHE A 109 -8.20 0.49 10.68
N ASP A 110 -8.35 1.42 11.64
CA ASP A 110 -9.16 1.21 12.82
C ASP A 110 -10.65 1.34 12.48
N GLN A 111 -11.49 0.54 13.12
CA GLN A 111 -12.94 0.54 12.86
C GLN A 111 -13.57 1.92 12.96
N GLN A 112 -13.00 2.82 13.76
CA GLN A 112 -13.53 4.17 13.92
C GLN A 112 -13.38 5.00 12.65
N GLN A 113 -12.49 4.58 11.74
CA GLN A 113 -12.26 5.27 10.47
C GLN A 113 -13.13 4.73 9.33
N GLU A 114 -13.95 3.72 9.57
CA GLU A 114 -14.71 3.05 8.52
C GLU A 114 -15.59 4.00 7.70
N ALA A 115 -16.30 4.91 8.36
CA ALA A 115 -17.13 5.89 7.67
C ALA A 115 -16.31 6.81 6.76
N ALA A 116 -15.14 7.25 7.23
CA ALA A 116 -14.24 8.08 6.44
C ALA A 116 -13.70 7.32 5.23
N VAL A 117 -13.37 6.04 5.41
CA VAL A 117 -12.87 5.21 4.31
C VAL A 117 -13.98 5.00 3.27
N ASN A 118 -15.21 4.74 3.69
CA ASN A 118 -16.34 4.63 2.77
C ASN A 118 -16.52 5.92 1.95
N ALA A 119 -16.36 7.07 2.58
CA ALA A 119 -16.43 8.35 1.88
C ALA A 119 -15.33 8.49 0.82
N LEU A 120 -14.12 8.00 1.11
CA LEU A 120 -13.03 8.00 0.15
C LEU A 120 -13.33 7.11 -1.06
N LEU A 121 -13.93 5.93 -0.84
CA LEU A 121 -14.31 5.04 -1.94
C LEU A 121 -15.32 5.72 -2.86
N LEU A 122 -16.31 6.38 -2.29
CA LEU A 122 -17.30 7.12 -3.07
C LEU A 122 -16.67 8.27 -3.85
N LYS A 123 -15.81 9.02 -3.19
CA LYS A 123 -15.15 10.18 -3.79
C LYS A 123 -14.34 9.79 -5.03
N HIS A 124 -13.63 8.67 -4.97
CA HIS A 124 -12.73 8.25 -6.04
C HIS A 124 -13.29 7.17 -6.95
N GLY A 125 -14.54 6.80 -6.79
CA GLY A 125 -15.17 5.78 -7.63
C GLY A 125 -14.58 4.39 -7.46
N LEU A 126 -14.19 4.05 -6.24
CA LEU A 126 -13.59 2.76 -5.93
C LEU A 126 -14.63 1.78 -5.39
N SER A 127 -14.40 0.49 -5.57
CA SER A 127 -15.31 -0.56 -5.13
C SER A 127 -14.65 -1.48 -4.12
N LEU A 128 -15.36 -1.80 -3.05
CA LEU A 128 -14.88 -2.77 -2.06
C LEU A 128 -15.06 -4.18 -2.63
N ALA A 129 -13.95 -4.92 -2.75
CA ALA A 129 -13.98 -6.30 -3.24
C ALA A 129 -14.03 -7.31 -2.11
N LYS A 130 -13.32 -7.07 -1.01
CA LYS A 130 -13.25 -7.99 0.12
C LYS A 130 -12.92 -7.23 1.39
N SER A 131 -13.51 -7.64 2.51
CA SER A 131 -13.23 -7.05 3.81
C SER A 131 -13.05 -8.13 4.86
N THR A 132 -12.13 -7.89 5.81
CA THR A 132 -11.93 -8.76 6.97
C THR A 132 -11.82 -7.92 8.23
N LYS A 133 -12.06 -8.55 9.38
CA LYS A 133 -12.01 -7.93 10.69
C LYS A 133 -11.11 -8.74 11.63
N ALA A 134 -10.31 -8.05 12.41
CA ALA A 134 -9.54 -8.65 13.48
C ALA A 134 -9.57 -7.66 14.65
N GLY A 135 -10.51 -7.88 15.59
CA GLY A 135 -10.75 -6.92 16.65
C GLY A 135 -11.21 -5.58 16.11
N ALA A 136 -10.51 -4.52 16.47
CA ALA A 136 -10.79 -3.18 15.99
C ALA A 136 -10.19 -2.90 14.61
N THR A 137 -9.34 -3.77 14.11
CA THR A 137 -8.68 -3.58 12.81
C THR A 137 -9.57 -4.04 11.67
N ARG A 138 -9.62 -3.24 10.61
CA ARG A 138 -10.29 -3.56 9.36
C ARG A 138 -9.27 -3.66 8.26
N SER A 139 -9.40 -4.68 7.41
CA SER A 139 -8.53 -4.89 6.24
C SER A 139 -9.42 -4.98 5.02
N TRP A 140 -9.30 -4.01 4.11
CA TRP A 140 -10.15 -3.91 2.93
C TRP A 140 -9.34 -4.02 1.66
N LEU A 141 -9.77 -4.89 0.75
CA LEU A 141 -9.23 -4.99 -0.59
C LEU A 141 -10.18 -4.26 -1.54
N ILE A 142 -9.66 -3.27 -2.22
CA ILE A 142 -10.43 -2.31 -3.01
C ILE A 142 -9.98 -2.35 -4.47
N GLN A 143 -10.94 -2.23 -5.37
CA GLN A 143 -10.74 -2.31 -6.80
C GLN A 143 -11.01 -0.97 -7.48
N THR A 144 -10.25 -0.67 -8.53
CA THR A 144 -10.52 0.53 -9.32
C THR A 144 -11.77 0.33 -10.17
N ALA A 145 -12.51 1.41 -10.42
CA ALA A 145 -13.73 1.37 -11.23
C ALA A 145 -13.45 0.99 -12.68
N GLU A 146 -12.24 1.18 -13.16
CA GLU A 146 -11.86 0.87 -14.53
C GLU A 146 -11.98 -0.59 -14.88
N GLN A 147 -11.88 -1.46 -13.87
CA GLN A 147 -12.01 -2.90 -14.03
C GLN A 147 -13.40 -3.32 -14.48
N SER A 148 -14.41 -2.53 -14.18
CA SER A 148 -15.80 -2.87 -14.46
C SER A 148 -16.30 -2.46 -15.83
N LYS A 149 -15.48 -1.80 -16.63
CA LYS A 149 -15.88 -1.31 -17.95
C LYS A 149 -15.93 -2.38 -19.03
N PHE A 150 -15.39 -3.50 -18.73
CA PHE A 150 -15.30 -4.62 -19.66
C PHE A 150 -15.89 -5.89 -19.08
#